data_23a5760eec76bd5e223526233b64a59d
#
_entry.id   23a5760eec76bd5e223526233b64a59d
#
_cell.length_a   1.000
_cell.length_b   1.000
_cell.length_c   1.000
_cell.angle_alpha   90.00
_cell.angle_beta   90.00
_cell.angle_gamma   90.00
#
_symmetry.space_group_name_H-M   'P 1'
#
loop_
_entity.id
_entity.type
_entity.pdbx_description
1 polymer ?
#
loop_
_entity_poly.entity_id
_entity_poly.type
_entity_poly.pdbx_seq_one_letter_code
_entity_poly.pdbx_strand_id
1 'polypeptide(L)'
;MIYGYIRVSTDKQTVENQRYEINRFMKRTGKKVDKWIEETISGTVKPEKRDLGKLLQNAKKDDVIICSELSRLGRSMFMIMSILNILMDHGIKVYTVKENYRLGDDLPSKVLALHLVFQQKLKEL
;
A
#
# COMPACT_ATOMS: atom_id res chain seq x y z
N MET A 1 -0.68 12.95 7.70
CA MET A 1 0.68 12.59 7.24
C MET A 1 0.61 11.62 6.08
N ILE A 2 1.50 11.79 5.12
CA ILE A 2 1.58 10.92 3.93
C ILE A 2 2.84 10.08 4.03
N TYR A 3 2.67 8.76 4.08
CA TYR A 3 3.76 7.80 4.14
C TYR A 3 3.96 7.17 2.78
N GLY A 4 5.19 7.22 2.25
CA GLY A 4 5.57 6.47 1.06
C GLY A 4 6.14 5.13 1.49
N TYR A 5 5.51 4.04 1.07
CA TYR A 5 5.94 2.69 1.42
C TYR A 5 6.58 2.01 0.22
N ILE A 6 7.82 1.57 0.38
CA ILE A 6 8.62 0.89 -0.65
C ILE A 6 9.08 -0.46 -0.11
N ARG A 7 8.81 -1.51 -0.85
CA ARG A 7 9.29 -2.85 -0.50
C ARG A 7 9.98 -3.50 -1.70
N VAL A 8 11.16 -4.04 -1.46
CA VAL A 8 11.89 -4.85 -2.45
C VAL A 8 12.36 -6.14 -1.77
N SER A 9 12.51 -7.21 -2.54
CA SER A 9 13.02 -8.48 -2.01
C SER A 9 14.54 -8.48 -1.94
N THR A 10 15.24 -8.02 -2.99
CA THR A 10 16.71 -8.03 -3.05
C THR A 10 17.32 -6.86 -3.83
N ASP A 11 16.58 -6.20 -4.71
CA ASP A 11 17.13 -5.26 -5.68
C ASP A 11 16.92 -3.79 -5.27
N LYS A 12 18.03 -3.07 -5.06
CA LYS A 12 18.00 -1.66 -4.68
C LYS A 12 17.58 -0.72 -5.81
N GLN A 13 17.76 -1.12 -7.07
CA GLN A 13 17.33 -0.28 -8.20
C GLN A 13 15.82 -0.09 -8.20
N THR A 14 15.09 -1.10 -7.79
CA THR A 14 13.63 -1.05 -7.68
C THR A 14 13.16 -0.02 -6.65
N VAL A 15 13.95 0.24 -5.62
CA VAL A 15 13.64 1.26 -4.61
C VAL A 15 13.55 2.64 -5.27
N GLU A 16 14.55 3.00 -6.06
CA GLU A 16 14.57 4.31 -6.73
C GLU A 16 13.43 4.44 -7.74
N ASN A 17 13.11 3.38 -8.46
CA ASN A 17 12.00 3.37 -9.41
C ASN A 17 10.66 3.58 -8.70
N GLN A 18 10.43 2.91 -7.59
CA GLN A 18 9.21 3.08 -6.80
C GLN A 18 9.11 4.49 -6.23
N ARG A 19 10.20 5.02 -5.70
CA ARG A 19 10.25 6.40 -5.18
C ARG A 19 9.91 7.41 -6.27
N TYR A 20 10.49 7.24 -7.45
CA TYR A 20 10.23 8.12 -8.59
C TYR A 20 8.74 8.08 -8.98
N GLU A 21 8.16 6.90 -9.11
CA GLU A 21 6.76 6.73 -9.47
C GLU A 21 5.82 7.36 -8.44
N ILE A 22 6.11 7.15 -7.16
CA ILE A 22 5.31 7.72 -6.07
C ILE A 22 5.40 9.24 -6.09
N ASN A 23 6.60 9.80 -6.22
CA ASN A 23 6.78 11.25 -6.27
C ASN A 23 6.07 11.87 -7.47
N ARG A 24 6.15 11.22 -8.63
CA ARG A 24 5.47 11.69 -9.84
C ARG A 24 3.95 11.71 -9.66
N PHE A 25 3.42 10.66 -9.04
CA PHE A 25 1.98 10.57 -8.74
C PHE A 25 1.56 11.69 -7.77
N MET A 26 2.31 11.87 -6.69
CA MET A 26 2.01 12.87 -5.67
C MET A 26 2.11 14.29 -6.20
N LYS A 27 3.03 14.54 -7.11
CA LYS A 27 3.19 15.86 -7.72
C LYS A 27 1.90 16.34 -8.40
N ARG A 28 1.14 15.42 -8.98
CA ARG A 28 -0.16 15.76 -9.60
C ARG A 28 -1.20 16.19 -8.57
N THR A 29 -1.06 15.75 -7.33
CA THR A 29 -2.00 16.10 -6.25
C THR A 29 -1.62 17.40 -5.55
N GLY A 30 -0.44 17.95 -5.84
CA GLY A 30 0.10 19.11 -5.13
C GLY A 30 0.59 18.81 -3.73
N LYS A 31 0.68 17.55 -3.36
CA LYS A 31 1.13 17.12 -2.03
C LYS A 31 2.45 16.37 -2.14
N LYS A 32 3.14 16.23 -1.01
CA LYS A 32 4.43 15.53 -0.92
C LYS A 32 4.35 14.41 0.09
N VAL A 33 5.19 13.38 -0.10
CA VAL A 33 5.39 12.35 0.91
C VAL A 33 6.11 12.97 2.09
N ASP A 34 5.55 12.77 3.29
CA ASP A 34 6.13 13.30 4.53
C ASP A 34 7.20 12.38 5.09
N LYS A 35 6.99 11.07 4.97
CA LYS A 35 7.91 10.08 5.54
C LYS A 35 7.97 8.84 4.64
N TRP A 36 9.20 8.37 4.40
CA TRP A 36 9.43 7.16 3.62
C TRP A 36 9.70 5.98 4.53
N ILE A 37 9.07 4.85 4.22
CA ILE A 37 9.32 3.56 4.86
C ILE A 37 9.84 2.64 3.76
N GLU A 38 11.10 2.25 3.85
CA GLU A 38 11.73 1.37 2.86
C GLU A 38 12.17 0.10 3.55
N GLU A 39 11.82 -1.05 2.99
CA GLU A 39 12.30 -2.31 3.52
C GLU A 39 12.66 -3.30 2.42
N THR A 40 13.69 -4.06 2.69
CA THR A 40 14.16 -5.14 1.81
C THR A 40 13.77 -6.46 2.47
N ILE A 41 12.62 -7.01 2.06
CA ILE A 41 12.07 -8.21 2.68
C ILE A 41 11.08 -8.88 1.74
N SER A 42 10.93 -10.20 1.85
CA SER A 42 9.95 -10.91 1.04
C SER A 42 8.51 -10.50 1.41
N GLY A 43 7.65 -10.36 0.40
CA GLY A 43 6.23 -10.11 0.61
C GLY A 43 5.49 -11.25 1.29
N THR A 44 6.12 -12.42 1.46
CA THR A 44 5.55 -13.57 2.19
C THR A 44 5.69 -13.41 3.70
N VAL A 45 6.55 -12.50 4.17
CA VAL A 45 6.74 -12.25 5.60
C VAL A 45 5.51 -11.53 6.14
N LYS A 46 5.02 -11.98 7.31
CA LYS A 46 3.84 -11.38 7.94
C LYS A 46 4.08 -9.91 8.28
N PRO A 47 3.06 -9.03 8.10
CA PRO A 47 3.22 -7.60 8.36
C PRO A 47 3.76 -7.27 9.76
N GLU A 48 3.37 -8.02 10.80
CA GLU A 48 3.83 -7.77 12.17
C GLU A 48 5.35 -7.94 12.35
N LYS A 49 6.00 -8.64 11.41
CA LYS A 49 7.46 -8.83 11.41
C LYS A 49 8.18 -7.91 10.43
N ARG A 50 7.44 -6.97 9.84
CA ARG A 50 7.97 -6.03 8.86
C ARG A 50 7.85 -4.59 9.38
N ASP A 51 8.59 -3.67 8.78
CA ASP A 51 8.45 -2.24 9.06
C ASP A 51 7.02 -1.76 8.73
N LEU A 52 6.35 -2.42 7.81
CA LEU A 52 4.93 -2.16 7.53
C LEU A 52 4.08 -2.33 8.79
N GLY A 53 4.37 -3.33 9.63
CA GLY A 53 3.65 -3.54 10.88
C GLY A 53 3.76 -2.35 11.82
N LYS A 54 4.96 -1.77 11.92
CA LYS A 54 5.18 -0.57 12.73
C LYS A 54 4.38 0.61 12.18
N LEU A 55 4.33 0.74 10.86
CA LEU A 55 3.56 1.78 10.21
C LEU A 55 2.06 1.61 10.51
N LEU A 56 1.55 0.37 10.44
CA LEU A 56 0.16 0.07 10.76
C LEU A 56 -0.22 0.44 12.19
N GLN A 57 0.73 0.28 13.13
CA GLN A 57 0.51 0.63 14.53
C GLN A 57 0.55 2.14 14.78
N ASN A 58 1.35 2.87 14.02
CA ASN A 58 1.61 4.29 14.26
C ASN A 58 0.75 5.24 13.41
N ALA A 59 0.23 4.77 12.28
CA ALA A 59 -0.59 5.59 11.40
C ALA A 59 -1.94 5.91 12.08
N LYS A 60 -2.41 7.12 11.82
CA LYS A 60 -3.61 7.66 12.46
C LYS A 60 -4.69 7.91 11.41
N LYS A 61 -5.92 8.12 11.88
CA LYS A 61 -7.04 8.49 11.01
C LYS A 61 -6.64 9.65 10.10
N ASP A 62 -7.04 9.57 8.84
CA ASP A 62 -6.77 10.53 7.77
C ASP A 62 -5.33 10.54 7.25
N ASP A 63 -4.44 9.70 7.80
CA ASP A 63 -3.13 9.49 7.20
C ASP A 63 -3.29 8.75 5.88
N VAL A 64 -2.30 8.91 5.00
CA VAL A 64 -2.28 8.26 3.69
C VAL A 64 -1.04 7.40 3.60
N ILE A 65 -1.20 6.17 3.11
CA ILE A 65 -0.09 5.31 2.74
C ILE A 65 -0.13 5.18 1.22
N ILE A 66 0.97 5.52 0.56
CA ILE A 66 1.07 5.37 -0.89
C ILE A 66 2.20 4.40 -1.24
N CYS A 67 1.91 3.47 -2.14
CA CYS A 67 2.88 2.52 -2.68
C CYS A 67 2.76 2.47 -4.20
N SER A 68 3.77 1.91 -4.86
CA SER A 68 3.78 1.84 -6.32
C SER A 68 2.70 0.90 -6.86
N GLU A 69 2.43 -0.18 -6.15
CA GLU A 69 1.40 -1.15 -6.52
C GLU A 69 0.97 -1.98 -5.30
N LEU A 70 -0.20 -2.59 -5.36
CA LEU A 70 -0.75 -3.37 -4.25
C LEU A 70 0.15 -4.53 -3.82
N SER A 71 0.87 -5.13 -4.77
CA SER A 71 1.76 -6.26 -4.47
C SER A 71 2.90 -5.91 -3.51
N ARG A 72 3.17 -4.61 -3.30
CA ARG A 72 4.17 -4.19 -2.30
C ARG A 72 3.67 -4.40 -0.87
N LEU A 73 2.36 -4.40 -0.67
CA LEU A 73 1.77 -4.68 0.65
C LEU A 73 1.90 -6.15 1.04
N GLY A 74 1.83 -7.07 0.08
CA GLY A 74 1.98 -8.48 0.32
C GLY A 74 1.90 -9.27 -0.96
N ARG A 75 2.31 -10.54 -0.94
CA ARG A 75 2.28 -11.40 -2.12
C ARG A 75 0.95 -12.08 -2.36
N SER A 76 0.26 -12.45 -1.29
CA SER A 76 -1.04 -13.10 -1.46
C SER A 76 -2.16 -12.08 -1.36
N MET A 77 -3.27 -12.35 -2.05
CA MET A 77 -4.43 -11.47 -1.97
C MET A 77 -5.04 -11.47 -0.58
N PHE A 78 -4.98 -12.58 0.15
CA PHE A 78 -5.45 -12.62 1.53
C PHE A 78 -4.67 -11.67 2.43
N MET A 79 -3.34 -11.62 2.26
CA MET A 79 -2.50 -10.70 3.02
C MET A 79 -2.80 -9.25 2.66
N ILE A 80 -2.91 -8.95 1.37
CA ILE A 80 -3.23 -7.60 0.90
C ILE A 80 -4.59 -7.15 1.44
N MET A 81 -5.61 -8.02 1.38
CA MET A 81 -6.93 -7.73 1.94
C MET A 81 -6.87 -7.43 3.43
N SER A 82 -6.16 -8.28 4.16
CA SER A 82 -6.04 -8.13 5.60
C SER A 82 -5.44 -6.76 5.94
N ILE A 83 -4.39 -6.38 5.24
CA ILE A 83 -3.73 -5.09 5.43
C ILE A 83 -4.67 -3.94 5.07
N LEU A 84 -5.33 -4.01 3.91
CA LEU A 84 -6.27 -2.98 3.48
C LEU A 84 -7.43 -2.83 4.46
N ASN A 85 -7.95 -3.96 4.97
CA ASN A 85 -9.04 -3.95 5.92
C ASN A 85 -8.64 -3.25 7.23
N ILE A 86 -7.45 -3.57 7.74
CA ILE A 86 -6.92 -2.92 8.94
C ILE A 86 -6.79 -1.42 8.71
N LEU A 87 -6.22 -1.01 7.59
CA LEU A 87 -6.01 0.40 7.27
C LEU A 87 -7.33 1.15 7.14
N MET A 88 -8.27 0.61 6.38
CA MET A 88 -9.56 1.26 6.17
C MET A 88 -10.39 1.33 7.45
N ASP A 89 -10.31 0.30 8.32
CA ASP A 89 -11.00 0.32 9.60
C ASP A 89 -10.47 1.40 10.54
N HIS A 90 -9.20 1.77 10.37
CA HIS A 90 -8.58 2.86 11.15
C HIS A 90 -8.70 4.23 10.46
N GLY A 91 -9.43 4.30 9.35
CA GLY A 91 -9.62 5.56 8.62
C GLY A 91 -8.38 6.01 7.87
N ILE A 92 -7.47 5.11 7.56
CA ILE A 92 -6.24 5.39 6.82
C ILE A 92 -6.51 5.16 5.34
N LYS A 93 -6.08 6.10 4.50
CA LYS A 93 -6.25 6.02 3.06
C LYS A 93 -5.08 5.30 2.42
N VAL A 94 -5.34 4.54 1.38
CA VAL A 94 -4.31 3.80 0.65
C VAL A 94 -4.35 4.20 -0.83
N TYR A 95 -3.23 4.72 -1.32
CA TYR A 95 -3.08 5.10 -2.72
C TYR A 95 -2.09 4.15 -3.38
N THR A 96 -2.40 3.73 -4.61
CA THR A 96 -1.48 2.95 -5.43
C THR A 96 -1.28 3.64 -6.78
N VAL A 97 -0.03 3.68 -7.23
CA VAL A 97 0.31 4.39 -8.46
C VAL A 97 -0.11 3.58 -9.68
N LYS A 98 0.32 2.33 -9.76
CA LYS A 98 0.12 1.48 -10.94
C LYS A 98 -1.35 1.25 -11.24
N GLU A 99 -2.13 0.91 -10.22
CA GLU A 99 -3.56 0.69 -10.39
C GLU A 99 -4.36 1.99 -10.38
N ASN A 100 -3.73 3.08 -9.94
CA ASN A 100 -4.37 4.38 -9.79
C ASN A 100 -5.55 4.35 -8.81
N TYR A 101 -5.38 3.62 -7.69
CA TYR A 101 -6.41 3.54 -6.67
C TYR A 101 -6.19 4.57 -5.58
N ARG A 102 -7.30 5.11 -5.06
CA ARG A 102 -7.34 6.01 -3.92
C ARG A 102 -8.38 5.48 -2.95
N LEU A 103 -7.99 4.48 -2.15
CA LEU A 103 -8.89 3.80 -1.24
C LEU A 103 -8.98 4.55 0.09
N GLY A 104 -10.20 4.74 0.57
CA GLY A 104 -10.47 5.32 1.88
C GLY A 104 -11.35 4.38 2.70
N ASP A 105 -11.93 4.88 3.79
CA ASP A 105 -12.82 4.09 4.65
C ASP A 105 -14.28 4.14 4.21
N ASP A 106 -14.59 4.82 3.12
CA ASP A 106 -15.93 4.95 2.58
C ASP A 106 -16.42 3.63 1.95
N LEU A 107 -17.72 3.48 1.83
CA LEU A 107 -18.31 2.27 1.27
C LEU A 107 -17.86 1.97 -0.15
N PRO A 108 -17.79 2.92 -1.09
CA PRO A 108 -17.28 2.63 -2.44
C PRO A 108 -15.86 2.05 -2.43
N SER A 109 -14.96 2.56 -1.58
CA SER A 109 -13.59 2.03 -1.47
C SER A 109 -13.59 0.59 -0.95
N LYS A 110 -14.42 0.28 0.03
CA LYS A 110 -14.53 -1.08 0.58
C LYS A 110 -15.07 -2.05 -0.45
N VAL A 111 -16.05 -1.62 -1.23
CA VAL A 111 -16.61 -2.44 -2.32
C VAL A 111 -15.56 -2.67 -3.40
N LEU A 112 -14.79 -1.63 -3.76
CA LEU A 112 -13.72 -1.76 -4.74
C LEU A 112 -12.65 -2.73 -4.27
N ALA A 113 -12.22 -2.62 -3.01
CA ALA A 113 -11.23 -3.55 -2.44
C ALA A 113 -11.71 -5.00 -2.52
N LEU A 114 -12.97 -5.25 -2.18
CA LEU A 114 -13.57 -6.58 -2.27
C LEU A 114 -13.61 -7.07 -3.71
N HIS A 115 -13.96 -6.21 -4.66
CA HIS A 115 -13.99 -6.52 -6.08
C HIS A 115 -12.60 -6.93 -6.60
N LEU A 116 -11.56 -6.19 -6.21
CA LEU A 116 -10.19 -6.47 -6.61
C LEU A 116 -9.75 -7.86 -6.15
N VAL A 117 -10.11 -8.22 -4.93
CA VAL A 117 -9.82 -9.54 -4.39
C VAL A 117 -10.51 -10.62 -5.20
N PHE A 118 -11.78 -10.41 -5.49
CA PHE A 118 -12.57 -11.37 -6.26
C PHE A 118 -11.97 -11.57 -7.65
N GLN A 119 -11.57 -10.50 -8.33
CA GLN A 119 -10.93 -10.55 -9.64
C GLN A 119 -9.63 -11.36 -9.59
N GLN A 120 -8.82 -11.15 -8.57
CA GLN A 120 -7.56 -11.87 -8.42
C GLN A 120 -7.80 -13.37 -8.18
N LYS A 121 -8.79 -13.72 -7.38
CA LYS A 121 -9.17 -15.11 -7.14
C LYS A 121 -9.57 -15.81 -8.44
N LEU A 122 -10.33 -15.14 -9.30
CA LEU A 122 -10.71 -15.69 -10.60
C LEU A 122 -9.50 -15.95 -11.49
N LYS A 123 -8.48 -15.08 -11.45
CA LYS A 123 -7.25 -15.25 -12.22
C LYS A 123 -6.41 -16.44 -11.74
N GLU A 124 -6.54 -16.81 -10.47
CA GLU A 124 -5.80 -17.93 -9.88
C GLU A 124 -6.45 -19.29 -10.20
N LEU A 125 -7.66 -19.30 -10.74
CA LEU A 125 -8.30 -20.52 -11.20
C LEU A 125 -7.75 -20.90 -12.59
#